data_369a34d663caa17dd957265fd7a06a04
#
_entry.id   369a34d663caa17dd957265fd7a06a04
#
_cell.length_a   1.000
_cell.length_b   1.000
_cell.length_c   1.000
_cell.angle_alpha   90.00
_cell.angle_beta   90.00
_cell.angle_gamma   90.00
#
_symmetry.space_group_name_H-M   'P 1'
#
loop_
_entity.id
_entity.type
_entity.pdbx_description
1 polymer ?
#
loop_
_entity_poly.entity_id
_entity_poly.type
_entity_poly.pdbx_seq_one_letter_code
_entity_poly.pdbx_strand_id
1 'polypeptide(L)'
;MKNCTTRARFATLSVALGAALSAHAQSQLQLPEKIVTASRVATPVTDVLADVSVIDRATLEQAGQSSVRDLLAQLPGVQIATNGSYRSTTSLFLRGAVTSQTLVLIDGVRVGSATSGGGSLENLPLSRIERIEILRGAASALYGPDAVGGVIQIFTREASQALELGASVGVGSDGQQQAGAHVSGRSGVMGYSFGVSREKASGISAVANPASGSYNADEDGFDASSADFRLSAQINRAHGLRLSLLRSDTDYRFDSTPFPNPLGLNRLTSDARGKTGLGHATLQWDAQWLPQWHATLTAGTSNEQSLGDYFRTTDGANGGTTQFNTSRRQATWQNDITLDKDILSLMLESRNETVDSSTAYTVTSRDVRSALVSYALNRPLWNA
;
A
#
# COMPACT_ATOMS: atom_id res chain seq x y z
N MET A 1 -14.48 -66.09 24.47
CA MET A 1 -14.09 -65.84 23.09
C MET A 1 -14.97 -64.73 22.48
N LYS A 2 -14.87 -63.47 22.93
CA LYS A 2 -15.70 -62.36 22.40
C LYS A 2 -14.96 -61.00 22.32
N ASN A 3 -13.64 -60.91 22.27
CA ASN A 3 -12.92 -59.63 22.29
C ASN A 3 -11.86 -59.46 21.18
N CYS A 4 -11.86 -60.27 20.10
CA CYS A 4 -10.83 -60.20 19.06
C CYS A 4 -11.27 -59.47 17.77
N THR A 5 -12.56 -59.23 17.54
CA THR A 5 -13.07 -58.67 16.28
C THR A 5 -13.16 -57.14 16.26
N THR A 6 -13.12 -56.48 17.42
CA THR A 6 -13.26 -55.02 17.50
C THR A 6 -11.91 -54.26 17.23
N ARG A 7 -10.76 -54.89 17.54
CA ARG A 7 -9.44 -54.26 17.32
C ARG A 7 -9.00 -54.24 15.85
N ALA A 8 -9.45 -55.21 15.04
CA ALA A 8 -9.13 -55.27 13.62
C ALA A 8 -9.81 -54.21 12.76
N ARG A 9 -10.99 -53.71 13.18
CA ARG A 9 -11.75 -52.71 12.45
C ARG A 9 -11.20 -51.26 12.64
N PHE A 10 -10.59 -50.99 13.78
CA PHE A 10 -9.92 -49.67 14.01
C PHE A 10 -8.58 -49.58 13.29
N ALA A 11 -7.81 -50.63 13.14
CA ALA A 11 -6.57 -50.63 12.44
C ALA A 11 -6.70 -50.37 10.90
N THR A 12 -7.78 -50.90 10.30
CA THR A 12 -8.03 -50.72 8.87
C THR A 12 -8.57 -49.30 8.55
N LEU A 13 -9.28 -48.64 9.47
CA LEU A 13 -9.75 -47.28 9.31
C LEU A 13 -8.61 -46.28 9.39
N SER A 14 -7.64 -46.50 10.25
CA SER A 14 -6.43 -45.64 10.41
C SER A 14 -5.51 -45.69 9.20
N VAL A 15 -5.36 -46.85 8.52
CA VAL A 15 -4.58 -46.95 7.29
C VAL A 15 -5.25 -46.33 6.09
N ALA A 16 -6.59 -46.38 6.01
CA ALA A 16 -7.35 -45.73 4.93
C ALA A 16 -7.32 -44.22 5.04
N LEU A 17 -7.33 -43.65 6.26
CA LEU A 17 -7.22 -42.19 6.48
C LEU A 17 -5.81 -41.66 6.19
N GLY A 18 -4.76 -42.46 6.44
CA GLY A 18 -3.36 -42.09 6.12
C GLY A 18 -3.08 -42.07 4.61
N ALA A 19 -3.74 -42.87 3.81
CA ALA A 19 -3.54 -42.94 2.36
C ALA A 19 -4.28 -41.80 1.61
N ALA A 20 -5.33 -41.22 2.21
CA ALA A 20 -6.07 -40.11 1.60
C ALA A 20 -5.33 -38.74 1.72
N LEU A 21 -4.36 -38.61 2.63
CA LEU A 21 -3.60 -37.37 2.85
C LEU A 21 -2.38 -37.22 1.94
N SER A 22 -2.02 -38.25 1.17
CA SER A 22 -0.79 -38.26 0.35
C SER A 22 -0.99 -37.79 -1.10
N ALA A 23 -2.20 -37.38 -1.51
CA ALA A 23 -2.55 -37.18 -2.92
C ALA A 23 -2.56 -35.71 -3.41
N HIS A 24 -1.99 -34.76 -2.66
CA HIS A 24 -2.06 -33.31 -3.03
C HIS A 24 -0.72 -32.60 -3.09
N ALA A 25 0.35 -33.29 -3.49
CA ALA A 25 1.56 -32.63 -3.92
C ALA A 25 1.56 -32.51 -5.45
N GLN A 26 0.59 -31.80 -6.02
CA GLN A 26 0.76 -31.25 -7.37
C GLN A 26 1.73 -30.09 -7.27
N SER A 27 2.96 -30.29 -7.75
CA SER A 27 3.89 -29.23 -8.07
C SER A 27 3.17 -28.28 -9.05
N GLN A 28 2.61 -27.19 -8.53
CA GLN A 28 2.17 -26.10 -9.37
C GLN A 28 3.40 -25.56 -10.09
N LEU A 29 3.39 -25.62 -11.42
CA LEU A 29 4.35 -24.94 -12.27
C LEU A 29 4.21 -23.45 -11.96
N GLN A 30 5.06 -22.92 -11.07
CA GLN A 30 5.08 -21.49 -10.78
C GLN A 30 5.62 -20.81 -12.03
N LEU A 31 4.74 -20.10 -12.74
CA LEU A 31 5.16 -19.18 -13.79
C LEU A 31 6.08 -18.14 -13.15
N PRO A 32 7.16 -17.70 -13.81
CA PRO A 32 8.04 -16.68 -13.27
C PRO A 32 7.22 -15.42 -12.94
N GLU A 33 7.38 -14.94 -11.73
CA GLU A 33 6.73 -13.73 -11.24
C GLU A 33 7.13 -12.55 -12.12
N LYS A 34 6.15 -11.79 -12.59
CA LYS A 34 6.37 -10.60 -13.42
C LYS A 34 6.26 -9.35 -12.57
N ILE A 35 7.22 -8.46 -12.72
CA ILE A 35 7.24 -7.14 -12.09
C ILE A 35 7.05 -6.05 -13.13
N VAL A 36 6.43 -4.95 -12.72
CA VAL A 36 6.16 -3.79 -13.56
C VAL A 36 7.04 -2.60 -13.17
N THR A 37 7.37 -2.47 -11.89
CA THR A 37 8.00 -1.27 -11.34
C THR A 37 9.39 -0.99 -11.89
N ALA A 38 10.16 -2.01 -12.25
CA ALA A 38 11.53 -1.81 -12.72
C ALA A 38 11.65 -1.19 -14.10
N SER A 39 10.72 -1.49 -15.01
CA SER A 39 10.78 -1.07 -16.42
C SER A 39 9.50 -0.40 -16.93
N ARG A 40 8.47 -0.28 -16.08
CA ARG A 40 7.07 0.07 -16.43
C ARG A 40 6.39 -0.90 -17.40
N VAL A 41 7.06 -2.00 -17.77
CA VAL A 41 6.54 -3.09 -18.58
C VAL A 41 6.63 -4.37 -17.77
N ALA A 42 5.63 -5.25 -17.90
CA ALA A 42 5.61 -6.52 -17.18
C ALA A 42 6.77 -7.42 -17.63
N THR A 43 7.82 -7.49 -16.81
CA THR A 43 9.06 -8.22 -17.10
C THR A 43 9.23 -9.33 -16.05
N PRO A 44 9.70 -10.54 -16.41
CA PRO A 44 10.05 -11.55 -15.44
C PRO A 44 11.09 -11.03 -14.43
N VAL A 45 10.94 -11.37 -13.16
CA VAL A 45 11.90 -10.94 -12.09
C VAL A 45 13.33 -11.34 -12.45
N THR A 46 13.50 -12.51 -13.07
CA THR A 46 14.81 -13.05 -13.49
C THR A 46 15.55 -12.21 -14.52
N ASP A 47 14.79 -11.39 -15.27
CA ASP A 47 15.31 -10.60 -16.39
C ASP A 47 15.58 -9.15 -16.00
N VAL A 48 15.34 -8.81 -14.73
CA VAL A 48 15.52 -7.44 -14.22
C VAL A 48 16.86 -7.29 -13.53
N LEU A 49 17.68 -6.36 -14.00
CA LEU A 49 19.00 -6.04 -13.43
C LEU A 49 18.92 -5.11 -12.23
N ALA A 50 17.78 -4.45 -12.00
CA ALA A 50 17.60 -3.55 -10.87
C ALA A 50 17.34 -4.32 -9.57
N ASP A 51 17.68 -3.69 -8.43
CA ASP A 51 17.38 -4.26 -7.10
C ASP A 51 15.88 -4.11 -6.81
N VAL A 52 15.14 -5.17 -7.05
CA VAL A 52 13.69 -5.24 -6.84
C VAL A 52 13.35 -6.33 -5.84
N SER A 53 12.42 -6.02 -4.94
CA SER A 53 11.73 -7.01 -4.11
C SER A 53 10.26 -7.04 -4.48
N VAL A 54 9.72 -8.25 -4.53
CA VAL A 54 8.28 -8.48 -4.65
C VAL A 54 7.80 -9.17 -3.40
N ILE A 55 6.72 -8.67 -2.84
CA ILE A 55 6.01 -9.28 -1.72
C ILE A 55 4.66 -9.69 -2.27
N ASP A 56 4.51 -10.95 -2.52
CA ASP A 56 3.31 -11.54 -3.08
C ASP A 56 2.20 -11.73 -2.04
N ARG A 57 1.02 -12.12 -2.50
CA ARG A 57 -0.15 -12.35 -1.66
C ARG A 57 0.09 -13.40 -0.57
N ALA A 58 0.77 -14.49 -0.89
CA ALA A 58 1.04 -15.55 0.07
C ALA A 58 1.95 -15.06 1.21
N THR A 59 2.98 -14.29 0.88
CA THR A 59 3.86 -13.65 1.86
C THR A 59 3.09 -12.63 2.72
N LEU A 60 2.21 -11.81 2.13
CA LEU A 60 1.38 -10.86 2.86
C LEU A 60 0.46 -11.52 3.87
N GLU A 61 -0.13 -12.66 3.53
CA GLU A 61 -1.02 -13.43 4.42
C GLU A 61 -0.27 -14.11 5.57
N GLN A 62 1.00 -14.48 5.35
CA GLN A 62 1.84 -15.14 6.34
C GLN A 62 2.63 -14.15 7.21
N ALA A 63 2.67 -12.88 6.83
CA ALA A 63 3.56 -11.88 7.41
C ALA A 63 3.27 -11.58 8.89
N GLY A 64 2.03 -11.78 9.36
CA GLY A 64 1.63 -11.52 10.75
C GLY A 64 1.52 -10.04 11.13
N GLN A 65 1.90 -9.11 10.24
CA GLN A 65 1.73 -7.67 10.41
C GLN A 65 0.32 -7.24 9.97
N SER A 66 -0.18 -6.14 10.55
CA SER A 66 -1.48 -5.58 10.19
C SER A 66 -1.39 -4.47 9.15
N SER A 67 -0.23 -3.82 9.01
CA SER A 67 -0.06 -2.67 8.13
C SER A 67 1.13 -2.81 7.16
N VAL A 68 1.04 -2.10 6.04
CA VAL A 68 2.14 -1.98 5.06
C VAL A 68 3.40 -1.41 5.72
N ARG A 69 3.26 -0.43 6.59
CA ARG A 69 4.36 0.16 7.35
C ARG A 69 5.18 -0.90 8.08
N ASP A 70 4.52 -1.73 8.88
CA ASP A 70 5.19 -2.72 9.74
C ASP A 70 5.87 -3.81 8.91
N LEU A 71 5.28 -4.16 7.78
CA LEU A 71 5.87 -5.09 6.84
C LEU A 71 7.12 -4.48 6.17
N LEU A 72 7.02 -3.26 5.67
CA LEU A 72 8.15 -2.59 5.01
C LEU A 72 9.33 -2.36 5.97
N ALA A 73 9.08 -2.12 7.25
CA ALA A 73 10.12 -1.93 8.28
C ALA A 73 11.03 -3.16 8.45
N GLN A 74 10.59 -4.34 8.02
CA GLN A 74 11.37 -5.58 8.10
C GLN A 74 12.26 -5.81 6.88
N LEU A 75 12.12 -4.99 5.85
CA LEU A 75 12.84 -5.19 4.60
C LEU A 75 14.22 -4.54 4.61
N PRO A 76 15.22 -5.16 3.99
CA PRO A 76 16.55 -4.58 3.86
C PRO A 76 16.52 -3.20 3.16
N GLY A 77 17.24 -2.24 3.73
CA GLY A 77 17.36 -0.88 3.18
C GLY A 77 16.15 0.01 3.38
N VAL A 78 15.14 -0.43 4.12
CA VAL A 78 13.98 0.38 4.54
C VAL A 78 14.15 0.75 6.01
N GLN A 79 14.01 2.04 6.31
CA GLN A 79 13.94 2.55 7.68
C GLN A 79 12.65 3.34 7.82
N ILE A 80 12.01 3.20 8.96
CA ILE A 80 10.73 3.85 9.26
C ILE A 80 10.85 4.57 10.60
N ALA A 81 10.44 5.84 10.61
CA ALA A 81 10.25 6.62 11.81
C ALA A 81 8.80 7.05 11.94
N THR A 82 8.26 7.03 13.14
CA THR A 82 6.87 7.41 13.45
C THR A 82 6.85 8.55 14.46
N ASN A 83 5.89 9.44 14.33
CA ASN A 83 5.68 10.57 15.25
C ASN A 83 4.62 10.24 16.31
N GLY A 84 4.77 9.12 17.00
CA GLY A 84 3.80 8.68 18.00
C GLY A 84 3.69 7.15 18.05
N SER A 85 2.58 6.65 18.53
CA SER A 85 2.31 5.23 18.67
C SER A 85 1.84 4.57 17.35
N TYR A 86 1.08 3.50 17.43
CA TYR A 86 0.54 2.78 16.28
C TYR A 86 -0.29 3.70 15.37
N ARG A 87 -0.16 3.55 14.04
CA ARG A 87 -0.94 4.28 13.03
C ARG A 87 -0.71 5.81 12.99
N SER A 88 0.25 6.34 13.73
CA SER A 88 0.65 7.74 13.60
C SER A 88 1.42 7.99 12.30
N THR A 89 1.54 9.27 11.93
CA THR A 89 2.24 9.71 10.72
C THR A 89 3.63 9.08 10.61
N THR A 90 3.92 8.54 9.43
CA THR A 90 5.10 7.75 9.16
C THR A 90 6.04 8.45 8.19
N SER A 91 7.33 8.45 8.50
CA SER A 91 8.41 8.82 7.59
C SER A 91 9.12 7.55 7.12
N LEU A 92 9.25 7.40 5.82
CA LEU A 92 9.92 6.27 5.17
C LEU A 92 11.25 6.73 4.58
N PHE A 93 12.32 6.00 4.85
CA PHE A 93 13.66 6.21 4.30
C PHE A 93 14.07 4.95 3.53
N LEU A 94 14.32 5.10 2.24
CA LEU A 94 14.76 4.00 1.38
C LEU A 94 16.23 4.20 1.01
N ARG A 95 17.11 3.31 1.50
CA ARG A 95 18.57 3.44 1.34
C ARG A 95 19.13 4.83 1.76
N GLY A 96 18.58 5.40 2.82
CA GLY A 96 18.94 6.71 3.33
C GLY A 96 18.34 7.91 2.58
N ALA A 97 17.62 7.69 1.49
CA ALA A 97 16.84 8.74 0.84
C ALA A 97 15.64 9.12 1.70
N VAL A 98 15.36 10.41 1.80
CA VAL A 98 14.25 10.92 2.62
C VAL A 98 12.89 10.59 2.00
N THR A 99 11.84 10.65 2.80
CA THR A 99 10.47 10.29 2.42
C THR A 99 10.01 10.94 1.11
N SER A 100 10.32 12.23 0.88
CA SER A 100 9.96 12.94 -0.35
C SER A 100 10.73 12.50 -1.60
N GLN A 101 11.76 11.69 -1.44
CA GLN A 101 12.58 11.10 -2.52
C GLN A 101 12.23 9.63 -2.80
N THR A 102 11.23 9.10 -2.12
CA THR A 102 10.72 7.74 -2.34
C THR A 102 9.29 7.81 -2.84
N LEU A 103 9.10 7.43 -4.10
CA LEU A 103 7.79 7.47 -4.73
C LEU A 103 6.92 6.30 -4.29
N VAL A 104 5.69 6.58 -3.87
CA VAL A 104 4.67 5.56 -3.58
C VAL A 104 3.57 5.64 -4.63
N LEU A 105 3.20 4.49 -5.18
CA LEU A 105 2.12 4.33 -6.15
C LEU A 105 1.10 3.31 -5.63
N ILE A 106 -0.17 3.55 -5.91
CA ILE A 106 -1.24 2.55 -5.78
C ILE A 106 -1.87 2.38 -7.16
N ASP A 107 -1.89 1.14 -7.67
CA ASP A 107 -2.39 0.81 -9.01
C ASP A 107 -1.88 1.77 -10.12
N GLY A 108 -0.59 2.18 -10.03
CA GLY A 108 0.06 3.07 -10.99
C GLY A 108 -0.19 4.58 -10.79
N VAL A 109 -1.02 4.98 -9.84
CA VAL A 109 -1.29 6.40 -9.52
C VAL A 109 -0.53 6.82 -8.27
N ARG A 110 0.10 7.99 -8.30
CA ARG A 110 0.89 8.52 -7.19
C ARG A 110 0.02 8.81 -5.98
N VAL A 111 0.51 8.42 -4.82
CA VAL A 111 -0.04 8.77 -3.51
C VAL A 111 1.04 9.42 -2.66
N GLY A 112 0.65 10.20 -1.68
CA GLY A 112 1.57 10.88 -0.76
C GLY A 112 1.24 12.36 -0.62
N SER A 113 1.61 12.92 0.52
CA SER A 113 1.48 14.35 0.78
C SER A 113 2.42 15.14 -0.13
N ALA A 114 1.91 16.18 -0.79
CA ALA A 114 2.75 17.10 -1.58
C ALA A 114 3.59 18.03 -0.69
N THR A 115 3.32 18.11 0.60
CA THR A 115 4.06 18.93 1.57
C THR A 115 5.16 18.14 2.28
N SER A 116 4.87 16.94 2.78
CA SER A 116 5.85 16.10 3.48
C SER A 116 6.50 15.04 2.58
N GLY A 117 5.92 14.77 1.42
CA GLY A 117 6.38 13.77 0.46
C GLY A 117 6.06 12.33 0.83
N GLY A 118 5.54 12.07 2.05
CA GLY A 118 5.21 10.74 2.53
C GLY A 118 3.90 10.21 1.98
N GLY A 119 3.85 8.94 1.60
CA GLY A 119 2.60 8.22 1.37
C GLY A 119 2.01 7.78 2.70
N SER A 120 0.69 7.81 2.83
CA SER A 120 -0.03 7.36 4.03
C SER A 120 -0.03 5.82 4.14
N LEU A 121 1.17 5.24 4.29
CA LEU A 121 1.38 3.78 4.36
C LEU A 121 0.76 3.17 5.62
N GLU A 122 0.65 3.96 6.68
CA GLU A 122 -0.03 3.61 7.93
C GLU A 122 -1.52 3.33 7.72
N ASN A 123 -2.13 3.93 6.70
CA ASN A 123 -3.56 3.78 6.41
C ASN A 123 -3.90 2.57 5.53
N LEU A 124 -2.89 1.83 5.03
CA LEU A 124 -3.09 0.72 4.11
C LEU A 124 -3.08 -0.62 4.84
N PRO A 125 -4.22 -1.31 5.00
CA PRO A 125 -4.26 -2.64 5.58
C PRO A 125 -3.76 -3.68 4.57
N LEU A 126 -2.88 -4.60 5.03
CA LEU A 126 -2.30 -5.65 4.19
C LEU A 126 -3.35 -6.54 3.54
N SER A 127 -4.50 -6.75 4.21
CA SER A 127 -5.58 -7.57 3.69
C SER A 127 -6.17 -7.08 2.36
N ARG A 128 -5.91 -5.81 1.97
CA ARG A 128 -6.42 -5.17 0.75
C ARG A 128 -5.41 -5.14 -0.39
N ILE A 129 -4.25 -5.72 -0.18
CA ILE A 129 -3.13 -5.68 -1.12
C ILE A 129 -2.95 -7.04 -1.77
N GLU A 130 -2.75 -7.05 -3.07
CA GLU A 130 -2.41 -8.22 -3.87
C GLU A 130 -0.91 -8.50 -3.81
N ARG A 131 -0.10 -7.46 -4.06
CA ARG A 131 1.35 -7.49 -3.97
C ARG A 131 1.95 -6.10 -3.80
N ILE A 132 3.19 -6.07 -3.32
CA ILE A 132 4.00 -4.85 -3.24
C ILE A 132 5.29 -5.10 -4.01
N GLU A 133 5.62 -4.19 -4.92
CA GLU A 133 6.89 -4.16 -5.64
C GLU A 133 7.72 -2.99 -5.13
N ILE A 134 8.98 -3.24 -4.79
CA ILE A 134 9.90 -2.24 -4.24
C ILE A 134 11.14 -2.20 -5.13
N LEU A 135 11.27 -1.13 -5.88
CA LEU A 135 12.47 -0.81 -6.66
C LEU A 135 13.37 0.08 -5.82
N ARG A 136 14.58 -0.37 -5.52
CA ARG A 136 15.57 0.37 -4.73
C ARG A 136 16.61 1.01 -5.62
N GLY A 137 16.88 2.28 -5.37
CA GLY A 137 17.85 3.07 -6.12
C GLY A 137 17.19 4.04 -7.10
N ALA A 138 18.01 4.76 -7.86
CA ALA A 138 17.54 5.83 -8.71
C ALA A 138 16.63 5.33 -9.83
N ALA A 139 15.36 5.75 -9.78
CA ALA A 139 14.35 5.47 -10.79
C ALA A 139 13.79 6.75 -11.44
N SER A 140 14.49 7.87 -11.26
CA SER A 140 14.03 9.19 -11.71
C SER A 140 13.90 9.30 -13.23
N ALA A 141 14.65 8.52 -13.99
CA ALA A 141 14.52 8.46 -15.46
C ALA A 141 13.15 7.94 -15.90
N LEU A 142 12.57 7.00 -15.14
CA LEU A 142 11.27 6.38 -15.46
C LEU A 142 10.09 7.07 -14.75
N TYR A 143 10.33 7.57 -13.54
CA TYR A 143 9.27 8.02 -12.62
C TYR A 143 9.34 9.50 -12.25
N GLY A 144 10.37 10.22 -12.73
CA GLY A 144 10.57 11.64 -12.44
C GLY A 144 11.32 11.91 -11.13
N PRO A 145 11.45 13.19 -10.74
CA PRO A 145 12.41 13.64 -9.72
C PRO A 145 12.15 13.10 -8.32
N ASP A 146 10.93 12.67 -8.01
CA ASP A 146 10.55 12.18 -6.67
C ASP A 146 11.01 10.72 -6.42
N ALA A 147 11.59 10.03 -7.42
CA ALA A 147 12.02 8.64 -7.34
C ALA A 147 13.56 8.49 -7.30
N VAL A 148 14.22 9.25 -6.43
CA VAL A 148 15.69 9.21 -6.24
C VAL A 148 16.10 8.01 -5.38
N GLY A 149 15.41 7.77 -4.29
CA GLY A 149 15.63 6.63 -3.38
C GLY A 149 15.06 5.32 -3.91
N GLY A 150 13.96 5.42 -4.65
CA GLY A 150 13.28 4.28 -5.24
C GLY A 150 11.79 4.49 -5.42
N VAL A 151 11.11 3.39 -5.75
CA VAL A 151 9.66 3.33 -5.97
C VAL A 151 9.07 2.18 -5.19
N ILE A 152 7.97 2.43 -4.49
CA ILE A 152 7.13 1.42 -3.86
C ILE A 152 5.81 1.42 -4.60
N GLN A 153 5.51 0.33 -5.30
CA GLN A 153 4.26 0.17 -6.02
C GLN A 153 3.40 -0.87 -5.33
N ILE A 154 2.19 -0.47 -4.96
CA ILE A 154 1.20 -1.27 -4.27
C ILE A 154 0.09 -1.60 -5.26
N PHE A 155 -0.23 -2.87 -5.39
CA PHE A 155 -1.33 -3.35 -6.21
C PHE A 155 -2.47 -3.79 -5.30
N THR A 156 -3.66 -3.27 -5.53
CA THR A 156 -4.86 -3.64 -4.76
C THR A 156 -5.34 -5.03 -5.15
N ARG A 157 -6.09 -5.68 -4.24
CA ARG A 157 -6.53 -7.08 -4.37
C ARG A 157 -7.30 -7.30 -5.66
N GLU A 158 -6.92 -8.32 -6.42
CA GLU A 158 -7.58 -8.71 -7.67
C GLU A 158 -8.79 -9.61 -7.43
N ALA A 159 -9.64 -9.72 -8.45
CA ALA A 159 -10.77 -10.65 -8.44
C ALA A 159 -10.29 -12.10 -8.49
N SER A 160 -10.73 -12.93 -7.56
CA SER A 160 -10.47 -14.38 -7.57
C SER A 160 -11.17 -15.07 -8.73
N GLN A 161 -10.67 -16.24 -9.16
CA GLN A 161 -11.29 -17.00 -10.25
C GLN A 161 -12.65 -17.61 -9.84
N ALA A 162 -12.75 -18.08 -8.60
CA ALA A 162 -13.98 -18.59 -8.01
C ALA A 162 -14.54 -17.60 -6.98
N LEU A 163 -15.80 -17.75 -6.61
CA LEU A 163 -16.36 -17.00 -5.49
C LEU A 163 -15.56 -17.29 -4.21
N GLU A 164 -15.01 -16.26 -3.65
CA GLU A 164 -14.29 -16.28 -2.39
C GLU A 164 -14.97 -15.34 -1.40
N LEU A 165 -15.28 -15.86 -0.24
CA LEU A 165 -15.82 -15.13 0.89
C LEU A 165 -14.86 -15.30 2.06
N GLY A 166 -14.49 -14.21 2.69
CA GLY A 166 -13.64 -14.26 3.86
C GLY A 166 -14.11 -13.30 4.93
N ALA A 167 -13.95 -13.72 6.17
CA ALA A 167 -14.09 -12.87 7.34
C ALA A 167 -12.96 -13.17 8.32
N SER A 168 -12.49 -12.14 8.99
CA SER A 168 -11.43 -12.23 9.98
C SER A 168 -11.79 -11.43 11.21
N VAL A 169 -11.44 -11.96 12.37
CA VAL A 169 -11.46 -11.26 13.65
C VAL A 169 -10.17 -11.56 14.38
N GLY A 170 -9.64 -10.57 15.09
CA GLY A 170 -8.38 -10.72 15.83
C GLY A 170 -8.40 -9.85 17.07
N VAL A 171 -7.63 -10.28 18.06
CA VAL A 171 -7.33 -9.52 19.28
C VAL A 171 -5.83 -9.58 19.53
N GLY A 172 -5.26 -8.54 20.11
CA GLY A 172 -3.83 -8.44 20.39
C GLY A 172 -3.55 -7.73 21.71
N SER A 173 -2.27 -7.45 21.96
CA SER A 173 -1.83 -6.62 23.08
C SER A 173 -2.37 -5.20 22.95
N ASP A 174 -2.28 -4.42 24.04
CA ASP A 174 -2.64 -3.00 24.09
C ASP A 174 -4.07 -2.71 23.63
N GLY A 175 -5.00 -3.65 23.89
CA GLY A 175 -6.40 -3.55 23.53
C GLY A 175 -6.66 -3.64 22.02
N GLN A 176 -5.73 -4.18 21.24
CA GLN A 176 -5.90 -4.33 19.80
C GLN A 176 -7.07 -5.26 19.48
N GLN A 177 -7.92 -4.81 18.56
CA GLN A 177 -9.05 -5.53 18.01
C GLN A 177 -9.10 -5.25 16.52
N GLN A 178 -9.28 -6.29 15.72
CA GLN A 178 -9.46 -6.16 14.27
C GLN A 178 -10.63 -7.00 13.80
N ALA A 179 -11.33 -6.49 12.80
CA ALA A 179 -12.38 -7.22 12.08
C ALA A 179 -12.33 -6.85 10.61
N GLY A 180 -12.58 -7.81 9.75
CA GLY A 180 -12.61 -7.61 8.31
C GLY A 180 -13.52 -8.61 7.62
N ALA A 181 -14.05 -8.23 6.47
CA ALA A 181 -14.79 -9.09 5.59
C ALA A 181 -14.49 -8.75 4.13
N HIS A 182 -14.51 -9.75 3.27
CA HIS A 182 -14.34 -9.53 1.84
C HIS A 182 -15.14 -10.53 1.03
N VAL A 183 -15.47 -10.12 -0.17
CA VAL A 183 -16.02 -10.96 -1.23
C VAL A 183 -15.26 -10.69 -2.52
N SER A 184 -14.93 -11.73 -3.24
CA SER A 184 -14.22 -11.64 -4.50
C SER A 184 -14.70 -12.76 -5.41
N GLY A 185 -14.67 -12.56 -6.72
CA GLY A 185 -15.11 -13.58 -7.65
C GLY A 185 -15.13 -13.09 -9.10
N ARG A 186 -15.43 -14.03 -9.98
CA ARG A 186 -15.59 -13.76 -11.41
C ARG A 186 -16.89 -14.36 -11.91
N SER A 187 -17.59 -13.60 -12.75
CA SER A 187 -18.81 -14.06 -13.45
C SER A 187 -18.72 -13.64 -14.92
N GLY A 188 -18.57 -14.61 -15.81
CA GLY A 188 -18.36 -14.36 -17.23
C GLY A 188 -17.13 -13.48 -17.48
N VAL A 189 -17.34 -12.34 -18.13
CA VAL A 189 -16.27 -11.38 -18.46
C VAL A 189 -15.92 -10.42 -17.31
N MET A 190 -16.70 -10.42 -16.24
CA MET A 190 -16.57 -9.49 -15.12
C MET A 190 -15.93 -10.16 -13.92
N GLY A 191 -14.89 -9.51 -13.37
CA GLY A 191 -14.31 -9.83 -12.08
C GLY A 191 -14.60 -8.72 -11.08
N TYR A 192 -14.86 -9.07 -9.82
CA TYR A 192 -15.16 -8.14 -8.75
C TYR A 192 -14.42 -8.52 -7.47
N SER A 193 -14.06 -7.52 -6.68
CA SER A 193 -13.57 -7.65 -5.31
C SER A 193 -14.09 -6.49 -4.49
N PHE A 194 -14.59 -6.78 -3.31
CA PHE A 194 -15.02 -5.79 -2.34
C PHE A 194 -14.56 -6.19 -0.96
N GLY A 195 -14.14 -5.23 -0.17
CA GLY A 195 -13.70 -5.51 1.18
C GLY A 195 -13.87 -4.32 2.11
N VAL A 196 -14.02 -4.66 3.40
CA VAL A 196 -14.07 -3.71 4.51
C VAL A 196 -13.23 -4.23 5.66
N SER A 197 -12.58 -3.32 6.41
CA SER A 197 -11.92 -3.68 7.65
C SER A 197 -11.95 -2.54 8.66
N ARG A 198 -11.88 -2.88 9.93
CA ARG A 198 -11.68 -1.96 11.04
C ARG A 198 -10.67 -2.55 11.99
N GLU A 199 -9.79 -1.70 12.47
CA GLU A 199 -8.78 -2.02 13.48
C GLU A 199 -8.73 -0.90 14.50
N LYS A 200 -8.69 -1.24 15.78
CA LYS A 200 -8.51 -0.27 16.86
C LYS A 200 -7.59 -0.84 17.92
N ALA A 201 -6.92 0.04 18.66
CA ALA A 201 -6.15 -0.31 19.84
C ALA A 201 -6.25 0.82 20.87
N SER A 202 -6.17 0.49 22.16
CA SER A 202 -5.96 1.48 23.22
C SER A 202 -4.58 2.11 23.12
N GLY A 203 -3.58 1.33 22.69
CA GLY A 203 -2.21 1.75 22.53
C GLY A 203 -1.44 1.82 23.85
N ILE A 204 -0.31 2.48 23.78
CA ILE A 204 0.58 2.78 24.90
C ILE A 204 0.95 4.26 24.82
N SER A 205 1.40 4.89 25.92
CA SER A 205 2.00 6.23 25.83
C SER A 205 3.22 6.20 24.92
N ALA A 206 3.25 7.05 23.90
CA ALA A 206 4.31 7.09 22.89
C ALA A 206 5.61 7.63 23.46
N VAL A 207 5.57 8.48 24.49
CA VAL A 207 6.72 9.04 25.18
C VAL A 207 6.92 8.33 26.51
N ALA A 208 7.84 7.39 26.56
CA ALA A 208 8.09 6.57 27.74
C ALA A 208 8.84 7.30 28.89
N ASN A 209 9.48 8.45 28.63
CA ASN A 209 10.27 9.17 29.62
C ASN A 209 9.43 10.26 30.33
N PRO A 210 9.07 10.10 31.60
CA PRO A 210 8.29 11.09 32.35
C PRO A 210 8.99 12.46 32.52
N ALA A 211 10.31 12.51 32.33
CA ALA A 211 11.06 13.77 32.38
C ALA A 211 11.02 14.54 31.04
N SER A 212 10.47 13.96 29.99
CA SER A 212 10.30 14.63 28.70
C SER A 212 9.23 15.72 28.82
N GLY A 213 9.48 16.87 28.21
CA GLY A 213 8.47 17.94 28.15
C GLY A 213 7.27 17.59 27.23
N SER A 214 7.33 16.46 26.52
CA SER A 214 6.23 15.94 25.68
C SER A 214 5.49 14.78 26.33
N TYR A 215 5.88 14.35 27.53
CA TYR A 215 5.27 13.21 28.19
C TYR A 215 3.84 13.53 28.65
N ASN A 216 2.92 12.67 28.26
CA ASN A 216 1.58 12.57 28.83
C ASN A 216 1.33 11.10 29.23
N ALA A 217 0.78 10.86 30.42
CA ALA A 217 0.58 9.50 30.94
C ALA A 217 -0.78 8.94 30.49
N ASP A 218 -1.07 9.02 29.21
CA ASP A 218 -2.28 8.44 28.61
C ASP A 218 -1.94 7.35 27.59
N GLU A 219 -2.96 6.70 27.06
CA GLU A 219 -2.84 5.69 26.04
C GLU A 219 -3.03 6.33 24.66
N ASP A 220 -1.99 6.27 23.82
CA ASP A 220 -2.01 6.76 22.45
C ASP A 220 -2.58 5.69 21.51
N GLY A 221 -3.88 5.56 21.54
CA GLY A 221 -4.61 4.59 20.74
C GLY A 221 -4.96 5.07 19.35
N PHE A 222 -5.60 4.18 18.57
CA PHE A 222 -6.12 4.51 17.24
C PHE A 222 -7.41 3.77 16.93
N ASP A 223 -8.16 4.27 15.94
CA ASP A 223 -9.30 3.63 15.29
C ASP A 223 -9.17 3.84 13.78
N ALA A 224 -8.91 2.78 13.04
CA ALA A 224 -8.70 2.78 11.60
C ALA A 224 -9.79 1.98 10.90
N SER A 225 -10.35 2.53 9.83
CA SER A 225 -11.33 1.85 8.98
C SER A 225 -10.94 1.96 7.52
N SER A 226 -11.21 0.92 6.75
CA SER A 226 -10.97 0.93 5.32
C SER A 226 -12.05 0.19 4.55
N ALA A 227 -12.26 0.63 3.30
CA ALA A 227 -13.10 -0.04 2.32
C ALA A 227 -12.42 0.03 0.95
N ASP A 228 -12.49 -1.06 0.20
CA ASP A 228 -12.01 -1.13 -1.18
C ASP A 228 -13.04 -1.80 -2.09
N PHE A 229 -13.01 -1.41 -3.34
CA PHE A 229 -13.80 -2.00 -4.40
C PHE A 229 -12.98 -2.08 -5.67
N ARG A 230 -13.00 -3.23 -6.32
CA ARG A 230 -12.41 -3.42 -7.63
C ARG A 230 -13.38 -4.09 -8.57
N LEU A 231 -13.48 -3.58 -9.77
CA LEU A 231 -14.25 -4.15 -10.87
C LEU A 231 -13.33 -4.29 -12.08
N SER A 232 -13.32 -5.44 -12.70
CA SER A 232 -12.63 -5.69 -13.96
C SER A 232 -13.59 -6.26 -14.98
N ALA A 233 -13.42 -5.86 -16.24
CA ALA A 233 -14.22 -6.38 -17.36
C ALA A 233 -13.31 -6.70 -18.54
N GLN A 234 -13.24 -7.96 -18.94
CA GLN A 234 -12.60 -8.38 -20.18
C GLN A 234 -13.61 -8.27 -21.31
N ILE A 235 -13.66 -7.10 -21.99
CA ILE A 235 -14.67 -6.80 -23.01
C ILE A 235 -14.55 -7.78 -24.18
N ASN A 236 -13.31 -8.03 -24.60
CA ASN A 236 -12.95 -9.02 -25.61
C ASN A 236 -11.47 -9.44 -25.41
N ARG A 237 -10.89 -10.23 -26.30
CA ARG A 237 -9.51 -10.70 -26.18
C ARG A 237 -8.46 -9.58 -26.22
N ALA A 238 -8.82 -8.43 -26.79
CA ALA A 238 -7.92 -7.30 -26.98
C ALA A 238 -8.16 -6.15 -25.99
N HIS A 239 -9.32 -6.06 -25.34
CA HIS A 239 -9.68 -4.92 -24.51
C HIS A 239 -10.15 -5.34 -23.12
N GLY A 240 -9.52 -4.77 -22.11
CA GLY A 240 -9.86 -4.91 -20.70
C GLY A 240 -10.09 -3.55 -20.04
N LEU A 241 -11.02 -3.48 -19.10
CA LEU A 241 -11.23 -2.32 -18.23
C LEU A 241 -11.06 -2.75 -16.78
N ARG A 242 -10.51 -1.86 -15.97
CA ARG A 242 -10.30 -2.07 -14.53
C ARG A 242 -10.59 -0.78 -13.78
N LEU A 243 -11.48 -0.85 -12.80
CA LEU A 243 -11.79 0.22 -11.85
C LEU A 243 -11.32 -0.23 -10.47
N SER A 244 -10.58 0.61 -9.78
CA SER A 244 -10.20 0.40 -8.37
C SER A 244 -10.58 1.62 -7.55
N LEU A 245 -11.19 1.40 -6.40
CA LEU A 245 -11.54 2.41 -5.41
C LEU A 245 -11.01 1.96 -4.05
N LEU A 246 -10.41 2.89 -3.30
CA LEU A 246 -9.95 2.65 -1.95
C LEU A 246 -10.23 3.89 -1.09
N ARG A 247 -10.79 3.66 0.09
CA ARG A 247 -10.90 4.67 1.14
C ARG A 247 -10.36 4.08 2.43
N SER A 248 -9.52 4.83 3.12
CA SER A 248 -9.03 4.50 4.44
C SER A 248 -8.94 5.73 5.30
N ASP A 249 -9.47 5.66 6.53
CA ASP A 249 -9.48 6.75 7.50
C ASP A 249 -8.95 6.21 8.82
N THR A 250 -8.12 7.01 9.50
CA THR A 250 -7.53 6.67 10.79
C THR A 250 -7.62 7.88 11.72
N ASP A 251 -8.21 7.69 12.90
CA ASP A 251 -8.11 8.58 14.04
C ASP A 251 -7.06 8.01 15.01
N TYR A 252 -6.10 8.81 15.46
CA TYR A 252 -5.05 8.37 16.39
C TYR A 252 -4.70 9.45 17.41
N ARG A 253 -4.12 9.03 18.53
CA ARG A 253 -3.59 9.93 19.57
C ARG A 253 -2.08 9.89 19.55
N PHE A 254 -1.46 10.96 19.99
CA PHE A 254 -0.01 11.05 20.12
C PHE A 254 0.41 12.14 21.09
N ASP A 255 1.56 11.96 21.69
CA ASP A 255 2.20 12.97 22.52
C ASP A 255 2.88 14.02 21.65
N SER A 256 2.69 15.29 21.95
CA SER A 256 3.32 16.38 21.22
C SER A 256 4.18 17.25 22.13
N THR A 257 5.23 17.80 21.54
CA THR A 257 6.00 18.88 22.20
C THR A 257 5.06 20.05 22.50
N PRO A 258 5.26 20.71 23.65
CA PRO A 258 4.47 21.89 23.96
C PRO A 258 4.56 22.91 22.83
N PHE A 259 3.42 23.41 22.41
CA PHE A 259 3.39 24.57 21.53
C PHE A 259 4.20 25.70 22.16
N PRO A 260 5.04 26.40 21.42
CA PRO A 260 5.63 27.63 21.91
C PRO A 260 4.48 28.60 22.22
N ASN A 261 4.18 28.72 23.52
CA ASN A 261 3.25 29.76 23.98
C ASN A 261 3.86 31.11 23.58
N PRO A 262 3.22 31.92 22.73
CA PRO A 262 3.74 33.24 22.36
C PRO A 262 3.91 34.17 23.57
N LEU A 263 3.37 33.81 24.74
CA LEU A 263 3.50 34.55 25.99
C LEU A 263 4.65 34.01 26.87
N GLY A 264 5.43 33.02 26.47
CA GLY A 264 6.61 32.55 27.23
C GLY A 264 6.31 31.83 28.56
N LEU A 265 5.04 31.55 28.85
CA LEU A 265 4.63 30.93 30.11
C LEU A 265 4.64 29.40 29.97
N ASN A 266 5.43 28.76 30.78
CA ASN A 266 5.58 27.30 31.02
C ASN A 266 5.13 26.36 29.90
N ARG A 267 6.06 25.49 29.49
CA ARG A 267 5.82 24.39 28.57
C ARG A 267 4.70 23.49 29.08
N LEU A 268 3.51 23.69 28.58
CA LEU A 268 2.36 22.83 28.87
C LEU A 268 2.42 21.63 27.93
N THR A 269 2.40 20.44 28.46
CA THR A 269 2.22 19.20 27.68
C THR A 269 0.91 19.29 26.90
N SER A 270 0.89 18.79 25.69
CA SER A 270 -0.33 18.75 24.88
C SER A 270 -0.72 17.32 24.58
N ASP A 271 -1.96 16.96 24.90
CA ASP A 271 -2.63 15.81 24.32
C ASP A 271 -2.94 16.17 22.86
N ALA A 272 -2.55 15.30 21.94
CA ALA A 272 -2.72 15.56 20.52
C ALA A 272 -3.52 14.44 19.86
N ARG A 273 -4.40 14.84 18.95
CA ARG A 273 -5.22 13.92 18.17
C ARG A 273 -4.95 14.14 16.70
N GLY A 274 -4.65 13.07 16.01
CA GLY A 274 -4.43 13.08 14.57
C GLY A 274 -5.56 12.36 13.84
N LYS A 275 -5.87 12.87 12.64
CA LYS A 275 -6.71 12.19 11.67
C LYS A 275 -5.97 12.14 10.36
N THR A 276 -5.86 10.94 9.80
CA THR A 276 -5.35 10.78 8.43
C THR A 276 -6.40 10.09 7.57
N GLY A 277 -6.44 10.45 6.32
CA GLY A 277 -7.35 9.86 5.35
C GLY A 277 -6.69 9.70 4.00
N LEU A 278 -6.93 8.56 3.35
CA LEU A 278 -6.52 8.26 1.98
C LEU A 278 -7.75 7.87 1.16
N GLY A 279 -8.05 8.67 0.14
CA GLY A 279 -8.99 8.33 -0.91
C GLY A 279 -8.23 8.08 -2.21
N HIS A 280 -8.51 6.97 -2.88
CA HIS A 280 -7.87 6.61 -4.15
C HIS A 280 -8.89 6.04 -5.12
N ALA A 281 -8.81 6.47 -6.38
CA ALA A 281 -9.62 5.92 -7.46
C ALA A 281 -8.78 5.84 -8.74
N THR A 282 -8.86 4.72 -9.43
CA THR A 282 -8.14 4.47 -10.70
C THR A 282 -9.07 3.80 -11.69
N LEU A 283 -9.07 4.30 -12.92
CA LEU A 283 -9.66 3.64 -14.08
C LEU A 283 -8.53 3.33 -15.07
N GLN A 284 -8.39 2.09 -15.44
CA GLN A 284 -7.41 1.63 -16.41
C GLN A 284 -8.10 0.94 -17.57
N TRP A 285 -7.65 1.24 -18.78
CA TRP A 285 -8.02 0.57 -20.00
C TRP A 285 -6.78 -0.03 -20.66
N ASP A 286 -6.79 -1.35 -20.82
CA ASP A 286 -5.75 -2.12 -21.51
C ASP A 286 -6.25 -2.47 -22.91
N ALA A 287 -5.43 -2.23 -23.92
CA ALA A 287 -5.76 -2.44 -25.32
C ALA A 287 -4.61 -3.12 -26.08
N GLN A 288 -4.86 -4.28 -26.64
CA GLN A 288 -3.96 -4.96 -27.56
C GLN A 288 -4.40 -4.62 -29.00
N TRP A 289 -3.82 -3.54 -29.56
CA TRP A 289 -4.17 -3.07 -30.91
C TRP A 289 -3.70 -4.02 -32.01
N LEU A 290 -2.47 -4.51 -31.86
CA LEU A 290 -1.83 -5.50 -32.71
C LEU A 290 -1.11 -6.52 -31.82
N PRO A 291 -0.74 -7.71 -32.32
CA PRO A 291 0.01 -8.69 -31.52
C PRO A 291 1.28 -8.12 -30.86
N GLN A 292 1.92 -7.14 -31.50
CA GLN A 292 3.13 -6.48 -31.02
C GLN A 292 2.89 -5.11 -30.36
N TRP A 293 1.65 -4.59 -30.34
CA TRP A 293 1.36 -3.25 -29.81
C TRP A 293 0.31 -3.31 -28.70
N HIS A 294 0.74 -3.11 -27.49
CA HIS A 294 -0.09 -2.99 -26.31
C HIS A 294 -0.15 -1.52 -25.86
N ALA A 295 -1.31 -1.03 -25.53
CA ALA A 295 -1.50 0.30 -24.96
C ALA A 295 -2.26 0.23 -23.64
N THR A 296 -1.85 1.06 -22.69
CA THR A 296 -2.51 1.22 -21.39
C THR A 296 -2.84 2.69 -21.16
N LEU A 297 -4.11 3.00 -20.93
CA LEU A 297 -4.56 4.32 -20.47
C LEU A 297 -5.00 4.19 -19.02
N THR A 298 -4.34 4.95 -18.14
CA THR A 298 -4.67 5.01 -16.71
C THR A 298 -5.08 6.43 -16.37
N ALA A 299 -6.25 6.60 -15.75
CA ALA A 299 -6.69 7.84 -15.16
C ALA A 299 -7.02 7.60 -13.69
N GLY A 300 -6.54 8.48 -12.81
CA GLY A 300 -6.76 8.29 -11.39
C GLY A 300 -6.70 9.56 -10.58
N THR A 301 -7.19 9.46 -9.36
CA THR A 301 -7.12 10.53 -8.35
C THR A 301 -6.69 9.94 -7.02
N SER A 302 -5.92 10.72 -6.26
CA SER A 302 -5.63 10.46 -4.86
C SER A 302 -5.90 11.70 -4.03
N ASN A 303 -6.52 11.52 -2.87
CA ASN A 303 -6.76 12.57 -1.91
C ASN A 303 -6.21 12.12 -0.57
N GLU A 304 -5.27 12.87 -0.02
CA GLU A 304 -4.71 12.63 1.29
C GLU A 304 -5.04 13.78 2.22
N GLN A 305 -5.50 13.43 3.40
CA GLN A 305 -5.86 14.35 4.46
C GLN A 305 -5.00 14.05 5.69
N SER A 306 -4.50 15.09 6.33
CA SER A 306 -3.85 15.01 7.62
C SER A 306 -4.33 16.19 8.46
N LEU A 307 -4.92 15.88 9.61
CA LEU A 307 -5.41 16.85 10.59
C LEU A 307 -4.71 16.55 11.92
N GLY A 308 -4.28 17.58 12.63
CA GLY A 308 -3.77 17.48 13.99
C GLY A 308 -4.45 18.51 14.87
N ASP A 309 -5.13 18.04 15.92
CA ASP A 309 -5.72 18.87 16.96
C ASP A 309 -4.89 18.74 18.23
N TYR A 310 -4.56 19.84 18.85
CA TYR A 310 -3.69 19.90 20.02
C TYR A 310 -4.46 20.49 21.20
N PHE A 311 -4.43 19.79 22.34
CA PHE A 311 -5.18 20.19 23.53
C PHE A 311 -4.20 20.38 24.69
N ARG A 312 -4.38 21.41 25.48
CA ARG A 312 -3.60 21.59 26.71
C ARG A 312 -4.04 20.55 27.74
N THR A 313 -3.08 19.86 28.34
CA THR A 313 -3.38 18.81 29.34
C THR A 313 -3.92 19.37 30.65
N THR A 314 -3.69 20.67 30.97
CA THR A 314 -4.09 21.29 32.24
C THR A 314 -5.59 21.65 32.27
N ASP A 315 -6.20 22.03 31.18
CA ASP A 315 -7.59 22.52 31.12
C ASP A 315 -8.37 22.02 29.90
N GLY A 316 -7.73 21.19 29.05
CA GLY A 316 -8.36 20.66 27.82
C GLY A 316 -8.64 21.72 26.75
N ALA A 317 -8.15 22.96 26.91
CA ALA A 317 -8.37 24.01 25.94
C ALA A 317 -7.68 23.67 24.61
N ASN A 318 -8.35 23.97 23.48
CA ASN A 318 -7.76 23.80 22.16
C ASN A 318 -6.54 24.73 21.99
N GLY A 319 -5.37 24.12 21.79
CA GLY A 319 -4.08 24.80 21.59
C GLY A 319 -3.78 25.11 20.12
N GLY A 320 -4.61 24.63 19.19
CA GLY A 320 -4.47 24.85 17.76
C GLY A 320 -4.79 23.61 16.92
N THR A 321 -5.06 23.83 15.66
CA THR A 321 -5.33 22.80 14.66
C THR A 321 -4.37 22.97 13.50
N THR A 322 -3.79 21.89 13.03
CA THR A 322 -3.01 21.84 11.79
C THR A 322 -3.73 20.98 10.76
N GLN A 323 -3.72 21.42 9.50
CA GLN A 323 -4.35 20.72 8.40
C GLN A 323 -3.41 20.70 7.19
N PHE A 324 -3.30 19.54 6.55
CA PHE A 324 -2.56 19.34 5.30
C PHE A 324 -3.35 18.40 4.40
N ASN A 325 -3.95 18.93 3.37
CA ASN A 325 -4.72 18.15 2.39
C ASN A 325 -3.99 18.21 1.06
N THR A 326 -3.79 17.09 0.42
CA THR A 326 -3.26 16.98 -0.94
C THR A 326 -4.28 16.27 -1.81
N SER A 327 -4.66 16.93 -2.91
CA SER A 327 -5.46 16.33 -3.97
C SER A 327 -4.63 16.20 -5.23
N ARG A 328 -4.70 15.04 -5.86
CA ARG A 328 -3.92 14.73 -7.06
C ARG A 328 -4.81 14.09 -8.12
N ARG A 329 -4.68 14.53 -9.37
CA ARG A 329 -5.30 13.91 -10.54
C ARG A 329 -4.20 13.57 -11.54
N GLN A 330 -4.23 12.38 -12.07
CA GLN A 330 -3.20 11.87 -12.98
C GLN A 330 -3.87 11.14 -14.15
N ALA A 331 -3.33 11.37 -15.34
CA ALA A 331 -3.63 10.56 -16.52
C ALA A 331 -2.31 10.15 -17.18
N THR A 332 -2.19 8.86 -17.51
CA THR A 332 -1.00 8.29 -18.14
C THR A 332 -1.44 7.46 -19.34
N TRP A 333 -0.82 7.70 -20.48
CA TRP A 333 -1.01 6.89 -21.70
C TRP A 333 0.32 6.28 -22.09
N GLN A 334 0.42 4.98 -21.95
CA GLN A 334 1.60 4.18 -22.28
C GLN A 334 1.32 3.31 -23.51
N ASN A 335 2.30 3.19 -24.39
CA ASN A 335 2.30 2.31 -25.55
C ASN A 335 3.58 1.50 -25.55
N ASP A 336 3.44 0.19 -25.56
CA ASP A 336 4.55 -0.77 -25.60
C ASP A 336 4.51 -1.52 -26.93
N ILE A 337 5.58 -1.37 -27.70
CA ILE A 337 5.73 -1.96 -29.03
C ILE A 337 6.85 -2.98 -28.97
N THR A 338 6.50 -4.25 -29.16
CA THR A 338 7.46 -5.36 -29.22
C THR A 338 8.07 -5.42 -30.62
N LEU A 339 9.39 -5.28 -30.71
CA LEU A 339 10.18 -5.31 -31.92
C LEU A 339 11.10 -6.55 -31.86
N ASP A 340 10.62 -7.69 -32.33
CA ASP A 340 11.22 -9.02 -32.13
C ASP A 340 11.31 -9.36 -30.63
N LYS A 341 12.48 -9.20 -30.01
CA LYS A 341 12.70 -9.42 -28.57
C LYS A 341 12.78 -8.13 -27.78
N ASP A 342 12.95 -7.00 -28.44
CA ASP A 342 13.11 -5.70 -27.83
C ASP A 342 11.75 -5.03 -27.59
N ILE A 343 11.70 -4.08 -26.66
CA ILE A 343 10.48 -3.34 -26.35
C ILE A 343 10.76 -1.84 -26.44
N LEU A 344 10.01 -1.16 -27.29
CA LEU A 344 9.93 0.29 -27.34
C LEU A 344 8.72 0.76 -26.55
N SER A 345 8.93 1.52 -25.49
CA SER A 345 7.86 2.11 -24.68
C SER A 345 7.81 3.61 -24.88
N LEU A 346 6.61 4.12 -25.18
CA LEU A 346 6.31 5.53 -25.29
C LEU A 346 5.24 5.87 -24.26
N MET A 347 5.48 6.89 -23.42
CA MET A 347 4.52 7.28 -22.39
C MET A 347 4.33 8.80 -22.34
N LEU A 348 3.08 9.21 -22.15
CA LEU A 348 2.68 10.58 -21.84
C LEU A 348 1.99 10.58 -20.49
N GLU A 349 2.33 11.53 -19.64
CA GLU A 349 1.69 11.74 -18.33
C GLU A 349 1.26 13.19 -18.19
N SER A 350 0.06 13.41 -17.65
CA SER A 350 -0.41 14.70 -17.18
C SER A 350 -0.85 14.54 -15.72
N ARG A 351 -0.34 15.40 -14.83
CA ARG A 351 -0.67 15.37 -13.41
C ARG A 351 -0.89 16.78 -12.91
N ASN A 352 -2.00 16.96 -12.17
CA ASN A 352 -2.29 18.14 -11.39
C ASN A 352 -2.26 17.79 -9.91
N GLU A 353 -1.62 18.62 -9.10
CA GLU A 353 -1.55 18.51 -7.64
C GLU A 353 -1.98 19.81 -7.01
N THR A 354 -2.79 19.73 -5.96
CA THR A 354 -3.23 20.88 -5.17
C THR A 354 -3.05 20.59 -3.69
N VAL A 355 -2.69 21.63 -2.94
CA VAL A 355 -2.52 21.59 -1.49
C VAL A 355 -3.46 22.61 -0.86
N ASP A 356 -4.21 22.16 0.16
CA ASP A 356 -4.94 23.02 1.10
C ASP A 356 -4.38 22.78 2.51
N SER A 357 -3.92 23.85 3.16
CA SER A 357 -3.15 23.74 4.40
C SER A 357 -3.37 24.92 5.32
N SER A 358 -3.35 24.66 6.64
CA SER A 358 -3.29 25.69 7.66
C SER A 358 -1.98 26.48 7.66
N THR A 359 -0.92 25.90 7.05
CA THR A 359 0.36 26.59 6.79
C THR A 359 0.28 27.30 5.45
N ALA A 360 0.59 28.60 5.43
CA ALA A 360 0.64 29.36 4.18
C ALA A 360 1.83 28.92 3.32
N TYR A 361 1.55 28.41 2.12
CA TYR A 361 2.53 28.09 1.10
C TYR A 361 2.45 29.11 -0.04
N THR A 362 3.59 29.49 -0.60
CA THR A 362 3.65 30.37 -1.77
C THR A 362 3.09 29.69 -3.02
N VAL A 363 3.23 28.36 -3.12
CA VAL A 363 2.74 27.55 -4.24
C VAL A 363 1.83 26.48 -3.68
N THR A 364 0.55 26.51 -4.05
CA THR A 364 -0.47 25.57 -3.60
C THR A 364 -0.97 24.63 -4.70
N SER A 365 -0.49 24.81 -5.93
CA SER A 365 -0.82 23.92 -7.04
C SER A 365 0.37 23.74 -7.98
N ARG A 366 0.43 22.55 -8.60
CA ARG A 366 1.46 22.18 -9.58
C ARG A 366 0.84 21.37 -10.71
N ASP A 367 1.10 21.77 -11.94
CA ASP A 367 0.79 21.01 -13.14
C ASP A 367 2.08 20.43 -13.72
N VAL A 368 2.10 19.11 -13.95
CA VAL A 368 3.24 18.40 -14.51
C VAL A 368 2.78 17.69 -15.77
N ARG A 369 3.53 17.88 -16.85
CA ARG A 369 3.39 17.13 -18.09
C ARG A 369 4.72 16.50 -18.44
N SER A 370 4.74 15.23 -18.71
CA SER A 370 5.96 14.50 -19.03
C SER A 370 5.76 13.55 -20.19
N ALA A 371 6.84 13.30 -20.92
CA ALA A 371 6.94 12.29 -21.94
C ALA A 371 8.16 11.41 -21.64
N LEU A 372 8.01 10.12 -21.85
CA LEU A 372 9.08 9.13 -21.73
C LEU A 372 9.17 8.32 -23.01
N VAL A 373 10.41 8.11 -23.46
CA VAL A 373 10.76 7.12 -24.47
C VAL A 373 11.77 6.17 -23.85
N SER A 374 11.47 4.89 -23.84
CA SER A 374 12.36 3.84 -23.33
C SER A 374 12.50 2.74 -24.38
N TYR A 375 13.71 2.23 -24.55
CA TYR A 375 14.00 1.11 -25.42
C TYR A 375 14.76 0.04 -24.64
N ALA A 376 14.10 -1.08 -24.39
CA ALA A 376 14.68 -2.21 -23.69
C ALA A 376 15.23 -3.23 -24.69
N LEU A 377 16.56 -3.42 -24.66
CA LEU A 377 17.27 -4.43 -25.43
C LEU A 377 17.21 -5.77 -24.69
N ASN A 378 16.63 -6.78 -25.32
CA ASN A 378 16.59 -8.14 -24.79
C ASN A 378 17.41 -9.07 -25.68
N ARG A 379 18.72 -9.16 -25.41
CA ARG A 379 19.66 -10.01 -26.16
C ARG A 379 20.21 -11.13 -25.26
N PRO A 380 20.49 -12.35 -25.79
CA PRO A 380 20.96 -13.48 -24.98
C PRO A 380 22.23 -13.24 -24.18
N LEU A 381 23.04 -12.25 -24.60
CA LEU A 381 24.32 -11.88 -23.95
C LEU A 381 24.30 -10.44 -23.37
N TRP A 382 23.22 -9.69 -23.54
CA TRP A 382 23.13 -8.28 -23.18
C TRP A 382 21.68 -7.97 -22.78
N ASN A 383 21.43 -7.76 -21.52
CA ASN A 383 20.19 -7.15 -21.04
C ASN A 383 20.53 -5.75 -20.56
N ALA A 384 20.11 -4.73 -21.28
CA ALA A 384 20.30 -3.34 -20.93
C ALA A 384 18.97 -2.57 -21.01
#